data_a28303cb4952d337a94c8b1ffde60f3d
#
_entry.id   a28303cb4952d337a94c8b1ffde60f3d
#
_cell.length_a   1.000
_cell.length_b   1.000
_cell.length_c   1.000
_cell.angle_alpha   90.00
_cell.angle_beta   90.00
_cell.angle_gamma   90.00
#
_symmetry.space_group_name_H-M   'P 1'
#
loop_
_entity.id
_entity.type
_entity.pdbx_description
1 polymer ?
#
loop_
_entity_poly.entity_id
_entity_poly.type
_entity_poly.pdbx_seq_one_letter_code
_entity_poly.pdbx_strand_id
1 'polypeptide(L)'
;MIPHEYIEELTRRTDIVELVGSYVQLKRKGRLYGGLCPFHSEKTPSFYVYPDTQRFYCIGCQAAGDAISFVKKINNISSGEAIKMLASRAGMPEPQEDDKTGRLRSRVLSMNKEAARFFHACLNSTVEEARQARAYWRRRGLDDKTIVRFG
;
A
#
# COMPACT_ATOMS: atom_id res chain seq x y z
N MET A 1 13.65 0.03 -1.98
CA MET A 1 12.97 0.33 -0.69
C MET A 1 13.47 1.69 -0.24
N ILE A 2 12.57 2.59 0.18
CA ILE A 2 12.98 3.92 0.66
C ILE A 2 13.69 3.76 2.01
N PRO A 3 14.89 4.36 2.22
CA PRO A 3 15.64 4.26 3.46
C PRO A 3 14.84 4.77 4.67
N HIS A 4 14.99 4.13 5.82
CA HIS A 4 14.29 4.50 7.07
C HIS A 4 14.64 5.93 7.50
N GLU A 5 15.91 6.30 7.42
CA GLU A 5 16.42 7.64 7.73
C GLU A 5 15.74 8.74 6.90
N TYR A 6 15.45 8.46 5.63
CA TYR A 6 14.72 9.37 4.77
C TYR A 6 13.28 9.59 5.25
N ILE A 7 12.61 8.51 5.67
CA ILE A 7 11.24 8.57 6.19
C ILE A 7 11.19 9.34 7.51
N GLU A 8 12.17 9.15 8.39
CA GLU A 8 12.28 9.89 9.64
C GLU A 8 12.48 11.38 9.41
N GLU A 9 13.37 11.76 8.49
CA GLU A 9 13.59 13.16 8.14
C GLU A 9 12.34 13.79 7.52
N LEU A 10 11.66 13.07 6.63
CA LEU A 10 10.41 13.52 6.03
C LEU A 10 9.34 13.75 7.09
N THR A 11 9.21 12.83 8.04
CA THR A 11 8.25 12.94 9.15
C THR A 11 8.56 14.15 10.04
N ARG A 12 9.83 14.42 10.33
CA ARG A 12 10.24 15.61 11.10
C ARG A 12 9.91 16.92 10.40
N ARG A 13 10.02 16.97 9.07
CA ARG A 13 9.74 18.17 8.27
C ARG A 13 8.26 18.36 7.95
N THR A 14 7.44 17.37 8.24
CA THR A 14 6.00 17.41 7.93
C THR A 14 5.20 17.65 9.20
N ASP A 15 4.58 18.83 9.33
CA ASP A 15 3.60 19.07 10.39
C ASP A 15 2.23 18.51 9.98
N ILE A 16 1.72 17.56 10.76
CA ILE A 16 0.45 16.89 10.46
C ILE A 16 -0.75 17.83 10.56
N VAL A 17 -0.70 18.86 11.41
CA VAL A 17 -1.80 19.82 11.56
C VAL A 17 -1.90 20.69 10.31
N GLU A 18 -0.76 21.17 9.82
CA GLU A 18 -0.68 21.95 8.59
C GLU A 18 -1.10 21.10 7.38
N LEU A 19 -0.57 19.87 7.30
CA LEU A 19 -0.91 18.93 6.22
C LEU A 19 -2.41 18.66 6.18
N VAL A 20 -2.98 18.21 7.28
CA VAL A 20 -4.41 17.85 7.36
C VAL A 20 -5.29 19.10 7.19
N GLY A 21 -4.85 20.23 7.73
CA GLY A 21 -5.54 21.52 7.59
C GLY A 21 -5.69 22.00 6.15
N SER A 22 -4.84 21.51 5.23
CA SER A 22 -4.98 21.79 3.80
C SER A 22 -6.12 20.99 3.11
N TYR A 23 -6.64 19.96 3.77
CA TYR A 23 -7.74 19.12 3.26
C TYR A 23 -9.03 19.24 4.08
N VAL A 24 -8.90 19.51 5.38
CA VAL A 24 -10.00 19.49 6.35
C VAL A 24 -10.00 20.77 7.16
N GLN A 25 -11.18 21.37 7.35
CA GLN A 25 -11.32 22.49 8.26
C GLN A 25 -11.14 22.01 9.71
N LEU A 26 -9.97 22.28 10.28
CA LEU A 26 -9.62 21.93 11.65
C LEU A 26 -9.95 23.08 12.59
N LYS A 27 -10.57 22.77 13.74
CA LYS A 27 -10.78 23.69 14.85
C LYS A 27 -10.00 23.23 16.07
N ARG A 28 -9.28 24.12 16.72
CA ARG A 28 -8.54 23.81 17.93
C ARG A 28 -9.49 23.41 19.06
N LYS A 29 -9.21 22.29 19.72
CA LYS A 29 -9.94 21.77 20.89
C LYS A 29 -8.91 21.43 21.99
N GLY A 30 -8.54 22.44 22.78
CA GLY A 30 -7.49 22.30 23.77
C GLY A 30 -6.12 22.03 23.14
N ARG A 31 -5.55 20.86 23.39
CA ARG A 31 -4.27 20.41 22.81
C ARG A 31 -4.41 19.72 21.46
N LEU A 32 -5.64 19.43 21.02
CA LEU A 32 -5.95 18.70 19.80
C LEU A 32 -6.58 19.63 18.76
N TYR A 33 -6.63 19.15 17.53
CA TYR A 33 -7.43 19.75 16.48
C TYR A 33 -8.52 18.78 16.04
N GLY A 34 -9.74 19.26 15.89
CA GLY A 34 -10.89 18.45 15.50
C GLY A 34 -11.58 18.98 14.24
N GLY A 35 -12.12 18.09 13.43
CA GLY A 35 -12.86 18.40 12.21
C GLY A 35 -13.78 17.27 11.77
N LEU A 36 -14.46 17.46 10.65
CA LEU A 36 -15.18 16.38 9.98
C LEU A 36 -14.21 15.41 9.33
N CYS A 37 -14.50 14.14 9.40
CA CYS A 37 -13.64 13.12 8.81
C CYS A 37 -13.67 13.17 7.28
N PRO A 38 -12.51 13.18 6.61
CA PRO A 38 -12.48 13.15 5.15
C PRO A 38 -12.66 11.74 4.57
N PHE A 39 -12.67 10.70 5.43
CA PHE A 39 -12.71 9.29 5.01
C PHE A 39 -14.10 8.67 5.09
N HIS A 40 -15.06 9.33 5.75
CA HIS A 40 -16.46 8.92 5.78
C HIS A 40 -17.37 10.14 5.91
N SER A 41 -18.62 10.00 5.52
CA SER A 41 -19.60 11.08 5.61
C SER A 41 -20.15 11.18 7.05
N GLU A 42 -20.05 12.36 7.66
CA GLU A 42 -20.57 12.62 9.00
C GLU A 42 -21.04 14.09 9.14
N LYS A 43 -21.94 14.35 10.10
CA LYS A 43 -22.41 15.71 10.42
C LYS A 43 -21.76 16.26 11.70
N THR A 44 -21.26 15.39 12.56
CA THR A 44 -20.64 15.73 13.84
C THR A 44 -19.15 15.44 13.78
N PRO A 45 -18.27 16.40 14.12
CA PRO A 45 -16.82 16.19 14.06
C PRO A 45 -16.35 15.04 14.94
N SER A 46 -15.77 14.01 14.33
CA SER A 46 -15.19 12.84 15.01
C SER A 46 -13.72 12.59 14.65
N PHE A 47 -13.14 13.41 13.81
CA PHE A 47 -11.76 13.33 13.37
C PHE A 47 -10.87 14.25 14.20
N TYR A 48 -9.81 13.69 14.78
CA TYR A 48 -8.88 14.41 15.65
C TYR A 48 -7.45 14.28 15.15
N VAL A 49 -6.71 15.40 15.24
CA VAL A 49 -5.26 15.46 14.97
C VAL A 49 -4.53 15.79 16.27
N TYR A 50 -3.50 15.04 16.55
CA TYR A 50 -2.68 15.08 17.76
C TYR A 50 -1.30 15.67 17.42
N PRO A 51 -1.05 16.97 17.66
CA PRO A 51 0.23 17.60 17.32
C PRO A 51 1.41 16.97 18.03
N ASP A 52 1.24 16.63 19.32
CA ASP A 52 2.32 16.10 20.17
C ASP A 52 2.87 14.75 19.66
N THR A 53 2.02 13.93 19.06
CA THR A 53 2.38 12.60 18.53
C THR A 53 2.44 12.54 17.01
N GLN A 54 2.13 13.64 16.33
CA GLN A 54 2.07 13.74 14.86
C GLN A 54 1.19 12.65 14.24
N ARG A 55 0.00 12.43 14.84
CA ARG A 55 -0.96 11.41 14.42
C ARG A 55 -2.37 11.95 14.27
N PHE A 56 -3.19 11.23 13.51
CA PHE A 56 -4.63 11.46 13.47
C PHE A 56 -5.39 10.21 13.89
N TYR A 57 -6.61 10.41 14.35
CA TYR A 57 -7.56 9.35 14.67
C TYR A 57 -9.00 9.82 14.44
N CYS A 58 -9.80 8.97 13.81
CA CYS A 58 -11.25 9.18 13.69
C CYS A 58 -12.02 8.21 14.56
N ILE A 59 -12.85 8.72 15.46
CA ILE A 59 -13.69 7.90 16.34
C ILE A 59 -14.80 7.20 15.54
N GLY A 60 -15.31 7.82 14.48
CA GLY A 60 -16.43 7.30 13.69
C GLY A 60 -16.03 6.09 12.84
N CYS A 61 -15.00 6.20 11.99
CA CYS A 61 -14.58 5.12 11.10
C CYS A 61 -13.29 4.42 11.51
N GLN A 62 -12.70 4.78 12.67
CA GLN A 62 -11.46 4.23 13.22
C GLN A 62 -10.23 4.40 12.31
N ALA A 63 -10.30 5.29 11.32
CA ALA A 63 -9.14 5.63 10.51
C ALA A 63 -8.09 6.30 11.38
N ALA A 64 -6.88 5.78 11.36
CA ALA A 64 -5.75 6.27 12.15
C ALA A 64 -4.46 6.24 11.34
N GLY A 65 -3.48 7.04 11.76
CA GLY A 65 -2.16 7.02 11.16
C GLY A 65 -1.36 8.30 11.38
N ASP A 66 -0.30 8.40 10.62
CA ASP A 66 0.61 9.54 10.51
C ASP A 66 0.36 10.33 9.20
N ALA A 67 1.23 11.28 8.90
CA ALA A 67 1.15 12.10 7.68
C ALA A 67 1.17 11.26 6.39
N ILE A 68 2.02 10.22 6.33
CA ILE A 68 2.12 9.33 5.16
C ILE A 68 0.83 8.54 4.99
N SER A 69 0.32 7.98 6.08
CA SER A 69 -0.94 7.23 6.10
C SER A 69 -2.14 8.10 5.71
N PHE A 70 -2.13 9.37 6.11
CA PHE A 70 -3.16 10.35 5.74
C PHE A 70 -3.16 10.60 4.23
N VAL A 71 -2.00 10.97 3.66
CA VAL A 71 -1.87 11.27 2.21
C VAL A 71 -2.22 10.04 1.37
N LYS A 72 -1.75 8.86 1.79
CA LYS A 72 -2.09 7.59 1.14
C LYS A 72 -3.60 7.35 1.08
N LYS A 73 -4.30 7.56 2.21
CA LYS A 73 -5.76 7.33 2.29
C LYS A 73 -6.56 8.38 1.52
N ILE A 74 -6.23 9.67 1.68
CA ILE A 74 -7.01 10.76 1.07
C ILE A 74 -6.91 10.79 -0.46
N ASN A 75 -5.74 10.44 -1.00
CA ASN A 75 -5.49 10.41 -2.44
C ASN A 75 -5.64 9.01 -3.05
N ASN A 76 -5.90 7.98 -2.23
CA ASN A 76 -5.98 6.58 -2.67
C ASN A 76 -4.75 6.12 -3.49
N ILE A 77 -3.56 6.44 -2.99
CA ILE A 77 -2.27 6.16 -3.64
C ILE A 77 -1.43 5.18 -2.83
N SER A 78 -0.34 4.68 -3.42
CA SER A 78 0.62 3.83 -2.73
C SER A 78 1.44 4.60 -1.69
N SER A 79 2.06 3.88 -0.74
CA SER A 79 2.95 4.52 0.25
C SER A 79 4.15 5.21 -0.39
N GLY A 80 4.70 4.66 -1.48
CA GLY A 80 5.81 5.28 -2.22
C GLY A 80 5.42 6.61 -2.86
N GLU A 81 4.25 6.68 -3.48
CA GLU A 81 3.70 7.91 -4.06
C GLU A 81 3.38 8.95 -2.99
N ALA A 82 2.82 8.53 -1.84
CA ALA A 82 2.55 9.42 -0.71
C ALA A 82 3.86 10.04 -0.17
N ILE A 83 4.93 9.25 -0.05
CA ILE A 83 6.25 9.74 0.36
C ILE A 83 6.82 10.74 -0.65
N LYS A 84 6.74 10.47 -1.96
CA LYS A 84 7.19 11.40 -3.01
C LYS A 84 6.42 12.73 -2.95
N MET A 85 5.11 12.66 -2.77
CA MET A 85 4.25 13.85 -2.66
C MET A 85 4.59 14.70 -1.44
N LEU A 86 4.81 14.07 -0.28
CA LEU A 86 5.22 14.77 0.95
C LEU A 86 6.63 15.33 0.83
N ALA A 87 7.57 14.60 0.21
CA ALA A 87 8.93 15.06 -0.04
C ALA A 87 8.94 16.32 -0.89
N SER A 88 8.18 16.35 -1.97
CA SER A 88 8.02 17.55 -2.82
C SER A 88 7.48 18.75 -2.02
N ARG A 89 6.47 18.51 -1.16
CA ARG A 89 5.89 19.54 -0.28
C ARG A 89 6.90 20.05 0.76
N ALA A 90 7.73 19.16 1.31
CA ALA A 90 8.75 19.48 2.31
C ALA A 90 10.05 20.02 1.70
N GLY A 91 10.12 20.19 0.39
CA GLY A 91 11.34 20.64 -0.31
C GLY A 91 12.50 19.65 -0.20
N MET A 92 12.20 18.37 0.00
CA MET A 92 13.20 17.30 0.04
C MET A 92 13.44 16.73 -1.37
N PRO A 93 14.68 16.27 -1.67
CA PRO A 93 14.94 15.56 -2.92
C PRO A 93 14.11 14.29 -2.98
N GLU A 94 13.74 13.85 -4.19
CA GLU A 94 13.01 12.58 -4.33
C GLU A 94 13.77 11.42 -3.68
N PRO A 95 13.06 10.50 -2.98
CA PRO A 95 13.69 9.37 -2.36
C PRO A 95 14.34 8.49 -3.43
N GLN A 96 15.64 8.26 -3.29
CA GLN A 96 16.32 7.26 -4.11
C GLN A 96 15.86 5.87 -3.65
N GLU A 97 15.06 5.22 -4.46
CA GLU A 97 14.75 3.80 -4.23
C GLU A 97 16.05 3.02 -4.40
N ASP A 98 16.40 2.18 -3.43
CA ASP A 98 17.52 1.26 -3.57
C ASP A 98 17.20 0.33 -4.75
N ASP A 99 17.78 0.64 -5.90
CA ASP A 99 17.58 -0.02 -7.19
C ASP A 99 17.90 -1.53 -7.13
N LYS A 100 18.73 -1.96 -6.18
CA LYS A 100 19.07 -3.36 -5.96
C LYS A 100 17.85 -4.20 -5.57
N THR A 101 17.04 -3.72 -4.65
CA THR A 101 15.83 -4.43 -4.19
C THR A 101 14.73 -4.44 -5.26
N GLY A 102 14.57 -3.35 -6.02
CA GLY A 102 13.66 -3.26 -7.14
C GLY A 102 14.05 -4.23 -8.27
N ARG A 103 15.33 -4.27 -8.62
CA ARG A 103 15.88 -5.21 -9.62
C ARG A 103 15.74 -6.67 -9.18
N LEU A 104 16.03 -6.97 -7.90
CA LEU A 104 15.86 -8.33 -7.38
C LEU A 104 14.40 -8.77 -7.42
N ARG A 105 13.48 -7.93 -6.98
CA ARG A 105 12.04 -8.20 -7.04
C ARG A 105 11.56 -8.43 -8.46
N SER A 106 11.94 -7.57 -9.40
CA SER A 106 11.59 -7.71 -10.82
C SER A 106 12.13 -9.02 -11.40
N ARG A 107 13.38 -9.36 -11.06
CA ARG A 107 14.02 -10.61 -11.49
C ARG A 107 13.30 -11.85 -10.92
N VAL A 108 12.96 -11.84 -9.63
CA VAL A 108 12.20 -12.95 -8.99
C VAL A 108 10.82 -13.10 -9.63
N LEU A 109 10.11 -12.01 -9.89
CA LEU A 109 8.80 -12.06 -10.55
C LEU A 109 8.91 -12.61 -11.99
N SER A 110 9.95 -12.22 -12.73
CA SER A 110 10.20 -12.78 -14.08
C SER A 110 10.48 -14.27 -14.02
N MET A 111 11.35 -14.72 -13.11
CA MET A 111 11.67 -16.14 -12.92
C MET A 111 10.41 -16.96 -12.54
N ASN A 112 9.59 -16.45 -11.61
CA ASN A 112 8.34 -17.10 -11.22
C ASN A 112 7.38 -17.25 -12.40
N LYS A 113 7.27 -16.21 -13.24
CA LYS A 113 6.44 -16.24 -14.45
C LYS A 113 6.92 -17.28 -15.46
N GLU A 114 8.23 -17.40 -15.64
CA GLU A 114 8.81 -18.42 -16.53
C GLU A 114 8.64 -19.83 -15.97
N ALA A 115 8.86 -20.02 -14.67
CA ALA A 115 8.62 -21.29 -13.99
C ALA A 115 7.16 -21.73 -14.11
N ALA A 116 6.20 -20.83 -13.88
CA ALA A 116 4.78 -21.13 -14.04
C ALA A 116 4.44 -21.55 -15.48
N ARG A 117 4.99 -20.85 -16.48
CA ARG A 117 4.84 -21.23 -17.89
C ARG A 117 5.40 -22.61 -18.19
N PHE A 118 6.58 -22.89 -17.67
CA PHE A 118 7.23 -24.19 -17.84
C PHE A 118 6.39 -25.32 -17.24
N PHE A 119 5.97 -25.20 -15.98
CA PHE A 119 5.13 -26.19 -15.33
C PHE A 119 3.78 -26.37 -16.02
N HIS A 120 3.14 -25.29 -16.47
CA HIS A 120 1.91 -25.36 -17.24
C HIS A 120 2.12 -26.09 -18.59
N ALA A 121 3.23 -25.84 -19.28
CA ALA A 121 3.57 -26.55 -20.51
C ALA A 121 3.83 -28.04 -20.25
N CYS A 122 4.55 -28.38 -19.18
CA CYS A 122 4.77 -29.78 -18.77
C CYS A 122 3.45 -30.49 -18.47
N LEU A 123 2.54 -29.84 -17.72
CA LEU A 123 1.23 -30.40 -17.38
C LEU A 123 0.37 -30.67 -18.63
N ASN A 124 0.47 -29.82 -19.64
CA ASN A 124 -0.31 -29.94 -20.89
C ASN A 124 0.41 -30.77 -21.96
N SER A 125 1.58 -31.32 -21.66
CA SER A 125 2.30 -32.18 -22.58
C SER A 125 1.58 -33.54 -22.82
N THR A 126 2.01 -34.28 -23.84
CA THR A 126 1.42 -35.56 -24.20
C THR A 126 2.04 -36.77 -23.49
N VAL A 127 3.04 -36.52 -22.63
CA VAL A 127 3.72 -37.60 -21.88
C VAL A 127 2.76 -38.23 -20.85
N GLU A 128 3.04 -39.49 -20.50
CA GLU A 128 2.19 -40.32 -19.65
C GLU A 128 2.04 -39.71 -18.27
N GLU A 129 3.10 -39.21 -17.69
CA GLU A 129 3.12 -38.56 -16.36
C GLU A 129 2.21 -37.34 -16.31
N ALA A 130 2.18 -36.54 -17.38
CA ALA A 130 1.31 -35.39 -17.49
C ALA A 130 -0.18 -35.79 -17.58
N ARG A 131 -0.48 -36.90 -18.31
CA ARG A 131 -1.82 -37.46 -18.36
C ARG A 131 -2.32 -37.93 -16.98
N GLN A 132 -1.45 -38.64 -16.26
CA GLN A 132 -1.73 -39.10 -14.90
C GLN A 132 -1.98 -37.94 -13.93
N ALA A 133 -1.17 -36.88 -13.99
CA ALA A 133 -1.33 -35.65 -13.19
C ALA A 133 -2.67 -34.97 -13.46
N ARG A 134 -3.04 -34.79 -14.75
CA ARG A 134 -4.35 -34.22 -15.12
C ARG A 134 -5.51 -35.08 -14.66
N ALA A 135 -5.40 -36.40 -14.79
CA ALA A 135 -6.43 -37.33 -14.32
C ALA A 135 -6.61 -37.28 -12.80
N TYR A 136 -5.50 -37.15 -12.06
CA TYR A 136 -5.53 -36.97 -10.61
C TYR A 136 -6.26 -35.67 -10.21
N TRP A 137 -5.98 -34.54 -10.85
CA TRP A 137 -6.62 -33.25 -10.53
C TRP A 137 -8.11 -33.26 -10.84
N ARG A 138 -8.52 -33.86 -11.98
CA ARG A 138 -9.91 -34.02 -12.31
C ARG A 138 -10.68 -34.87 -11.29
N ARG A 139 -10.07 -35.96 -10.78
CA ARG A 139 -10.65 -36.75 -9.69
C ARG A 139 -10.83 -35.94 -8.41
N ARG A 140 -10.02 -34.92 -8.18
CA ARG A 140 -10.15 -33.98 -7.04
C ARG A 140 -11.12 -32.81 -7.30
N GLY A 141 -11.82 -32.81 -8.42
CA GLY A 141 -12.82 -31.79 -8.75
C GLY A 141 -12.23 -30.48 -9.29
N LEU A 142 -10.95 -30.46 -9.71
CA LEU A 142 -10.34 -29.31 -10.35
C LEU A 142 -10.63 -29.36 -11.84
N ASP A 143 -11.34 -28.36 -12.34
CA ASP A 143 -11.61 -28.20 -13.77
C ASP A 143 -10.44 -27.48 -14.50
N ASP A 144 -10.45 -27.54 -15.84
CA ASP A 144 -9.40 -26.93 -16.64
C ASP A 144 -9.33 -25.39 -16.48
N LYS A 145 -10.46 -24.72 -16.16
CA LYS A 145 -10.48 -23.28 -15.87
C LYS A 145 -9.77 -22.94 -14.57
N THR A 146 -9.95 -23.78 -13.56
CA THR A 146 -9.27 -23.65 -12.27
C THR A 146 -7.77 -23.88 -12.43
N ILE A 147 -7.36 -24.88 -13.19
CA ILE A 147 -5.95 -25.18 -13.49
C ILE A 147 -5.28 -23.97 -14.19
N VAL A 148 -5.91 -23.42 -15.22
CA VAL A 148 -5.37 -22.24 -15.93
C VAL A 148 -5.29 -21.00 -15.04
N ARG A 149 -6.25 -20.82 -14.11
CA ARG A 149 -6.27 -19.66 -13.21
C ARG A 149 -5.17 -19.69 -12.15
N PHE A 150 -4.80 -20.86 -11.68
CA PHE A 150 -3.82 -21.01 -10.59
C PHE A 150 -2.42 -21.40 -11.07
N GLY A 151 -2.20 -21.61 -12.35
CA GLY A 151 -0.93 -21.93 -12.97
C GLY A 151 -0.60 -23.37 -12.95
#